data_1d8b3098211ca70638c8c024519a07a5
#
_entry.id   1d8b3098211ca70638c8c024519a07a5
#
_cell.length_a   1.000
_cell.length_b   1.000
_cell.length_c   1.000
_cell.angle_alpha   90.00
_cell.angle_beta   90.00
_cell.angle_gamma   90.00
#
_symmetry.space_group_name_H-M   'P 1'
#
loop_
_entity.id
_entity.type
_entity.pdbx_description
1 polymer ?
#
loop_
_entity_poly.entity_id
_entity_poly.type
_entity_poly.pdbx_seq_one_letter_code
_entity_poly.pdbx_strand_id
1 'polypeptide(L)'
;DNPGYSVGRISYNIGKQSSLGIIATNGNAFSDASNSLAGMDLLLGSSDFMGNKNINYNLYGVKSFTGGLKGDDYSFGTELNYPNDFLNFRFGYIHVGKNFIPGLGFVQRSGIRDIYGALVLGPRPENSSILQVKTGVGYSFVLDSKGGELQTAEVNLRYSEITFLSGDIIS
;
A
#
# COMPACT_ATOMS: atom_id res chain seq x y z
N ASP A 1 -35.19 -13.43 1.98
CA ASP A 1 -34.63 -12.65 3.07
C ASP A 1 -33.61 -11.68 2.48
N ASN A 2 -33.75 -10.40 2.83
CA ASN A 2 -32.82 -9.37 2.35
C ASN A 2 -31.57 -9.42 3.25
N PRO A 3 -30.37 -9.75 2.73
CA PRO A 3 -29.18 -9.81 3.57
C PRO A 3 -28.87 -8.42 4.11
N GLY A 4 -28.84 -8.30 5.43
CA GLY A 4 -28.46 -7.06 6.09
C GLY A 4 -26.95 -6.82 5.99
N TYR A 5 -26.54 -5.69 5.44
CA TYR A 5 -25.14 -5.27 5.39
C TYR A 5 -24.89 -4.13 6.38
N SER A 6 -23.78 -4.19 7.10
CA SER A 6 -23.36 -3.11 7.97
C SER A 6 -21.85 -2.86 7.88
N VAL A 7 -21.48 -1.59 7.94
CA VAL A 7 -20.10 -1.12 7.96
C VAL A 7 -19.98 -0.02 9.01
N GLY A 8 -19.01 -0.17 9.89
CA GLY A 8 -18.64 0.84 10.88
C GLY A 8 -17.14 1.14 10.80
N ARG A 9 -16.75 2.42 10.81
CA ARG A 9 -15.37 2.86 10.89
C ARG A 9 -15.24 4.02 11.87
N ILE A 10 -14.21 3.97 12.70
CA ILE A 10 -13.81 5.05 13.59
C ILE A 10 -12.35 5.37 13.28
N SER A 11 -12.02 6.64 13.17
CA SER A 11 -10.65 7.10 13.00
C SER A 11 -10.33 8.22 13.99
N TYR A 12 -9.15 8.18 14.56
CA TYR A 12 -8.64 9.17 15.51
C TYR A 12 -7.31 9.74 15.02
N ASN A 13 -7.23 11.06 14.94
CA ASN A 13 -6.01 11.75 14.53
C ASN A 13 -5.03 11.83 15.72
N ILE A 14 -3.80 11.36 15.49
CA ILE A 14 -2.69 11.41 16.43
C ILE A 14 -1.74 12.51 15.94
N GLY A 15 -1.86 13.72 16.50
CA GLY A 15 -1.07 14.86 16.03
C GLY A 15 -1.53 15.41 14.67
N LYS A 16 -0.61 15.99 13.89
CA LYS A 16 -0.95 16.74 12.67
C LYS A 16 -1.12 15.87 11.42
N GLN A 17 -0.42 14.75 11.33
CA GLN A 17 -0.30 13.95 10.10
C GLN A 17 -0.39 12.44 10.35
N SER A 18 -0.83 12.06 11.52
CA SER A 18 -0.90 10.65 11.92
C SER A 18 -2.31 10.30 12.37
N SER A 19 -2.74 9.09 12.11
CA SER A 19 -4.07 8.60 12.52
C SER A 19 -4.06 7.11 12.83
N LEU A 20 -4.98 6.72 13.71
CA LEU A 20 -5.32 5.34 14.01
C LEU A 20 -6.77 5.10 13.60
N GLY A 21 -7.04 4.02 12.91
CA GLY A 21 -8.37 3.62 12.48
C GLY A 21 -8.75 2.22 12.95
N ILE A 22 -10.04 2.01 13.17
CA ILE A 22 -10.64 0.69 13.33
C ILE A 22 -11.83 0.55 12.37
N ILE A 23 -12.03 -0.63 11.84
CA ILE A 23 -13.14 -0.96 10.95
C ILE A 23 -13.77 -2.27 11.36
N ALA A 24 -15.08 -2.35 11.23
CA ALA A 24 -15.82 -3.60 11.31
C ALA A 24 -16.90 -3.64 10.23
N THR A 25 -17.08 -4.81 9.63
CA THR A 25 -18.14 -5.04 8.65
C THR A 25 -18.88 -6.34 8.98
N ASN A 26 -20.16 -6.41 8.61
CA ASN A 26 -20.94 -7.63 8.67
C ASN A 26 -21.80 -7.76 7.43
N GLY A 27 -21.80 -8.95 6.85
CA GLY A 27 -22.53 -9.32 5.64
C GLY A 27 -21.59 -9.81 4.54
N ASN A 28 -22.16 -10.47 3.54
CA ASN A 28 -21.46 -11.02 2.39
C ASN A 28 -22.28 -10.71 1.12
N ALA A 29 -21.71 -9.87 0.26
CA ALA A 29 -22.37 -9.47 -0.98
C ALA A 29 -22.20 -10.50 -2.11
N PHE A 30 -21.35 -11.53 -1.92
CA PHE A 30 -20.96 -12.47 -2.96
C PHE A 30 -21.45 -13.90 -2.73
N SER A 31 -21.96 -14.21 -1.53
CA SER A 31 -22.50 -15.54 -1.21
C SER A 31 -23.40 -15.50 0.02
N ASP A 32 -24.17 -16.57 0.24
CA ASP A 32 -25.04 -16.75 1.41
C ASP A 32 -24.25 -17.11 2.69
N ALA A 33 -22.95 -17.33 2.60
CA ALA A 33 -22.13 -17.62 3.77
C ALA A 33 -22.04 -16.39 4.67
N SER A 34 -22.21 -16.58 5.98
CA SER A 34 -22.00 -15.51 6.95
C SER A 34 -20.56 -15.00 6.86
N ASN A 35 -20.40 -13.69 6.89
CA ASN A 35 -19.11 -13.05 6.91
C ASN A 35 -19.12 -11.81 7.82
N SER A 36 -18.08 -11.68 8.60
CA SER A 36 -17.77 -10.46 9.33
C SER A 36 -16.28 -10.17 9.19
N LEU A 37 -15.92 -8.92 9.30
CA LEU A 37 -14.52 -8.50 9.24
C LEU A 37 -14.25 -7.48 10.35
N ALA A 38 -13.08 -7.57 10.96
CA ALA A 38 -12.56 -6.56 11.87
C ALA A 38 -11.12 -6.22 11.50
N GLY A 39 -10.75 -4.96 11.63
CA GLY A 39 -9.41 -4.51 11.31
C GLY A 39 -9.04 -3.20 11.95
N MET A 40 -7.74 -2.90 11.86
CA MET A 40 -7.14 -1.64 12.31
C MET A 40 -6.13 -1.15 11.29
N ASP A 41 -5.92 0.15 11.29
CA ASP A 41 -4.90 0.81 10.48
C ASP A 41 -4.20 1.92 11.27
N LEU A 42 -2.93 2.13 10.96
CA LEU A 42 -2.09 3.19 11.53
C LEU A 42 -1.40 3.92 10.38
N LEU A 43 -1.58 5.23 10.35
CA LEU A 43 -0.81 6.14 9.51
C LEU A 43 0.09 6.99 10.42
N LEU A 44 1.37 6.97 10.19
CA LEU A 44 2.34 7.88 10.78
C LEU A 44 2.92 8.77 9.69
N GLY A 45 2.83 10.09 9.86
CA GLY A 45 3.33 11.05 8.90
C GLY A 45 4.12 12.16 9.57
N SER A 46 5.14 12.64 8.88
CA SER A 46 5.91 13.83 9.27
C SER A 46 6.37 14.58 8.02
N SER A 47 6.29 15.90 8.05
CA SER A 47 6.89 16.82 7.07
C SER A 47 8.21 17.44 7.55
N ASP A 48 8.61 17.14 8.79
CA ASP A 48 9.80 17.70 9.43
C ASP A 48 10.87 16.62 9.70
N PHE A 49 10.77 15.47 9.04
CA PHE A 49 11.76 14.40 9.16
C PHE A 49 13.12 14.90 8.65
N MET A 50 14.18 14.76 9.46
CA MET A 50 15.52 15.28 9.15
C MET A 50 15.52 16.77 8.74
N GLY A 51 14.64 17.57 9.35
CA GLY A 51 14.57 19.03 9.23
C GLY A 51 13.56 19.57 8.22
N ASN A 52 13.28 18.92 7.11
CA ASN A 52 12.33 19.40 6.10
C ASN A 52 11.87 18.32 5.12
N LYS A 53 11.96 17.06 5.49
CA LYS A 53 11.61 15.95 4.60
C LYS A 53 10.27 15.34 4.99
N ASN A 54 9.55 14.87 3.99
CA ASN A 54 8.33 14.12 4.18
C ASN A 54 8.65 12.63 4.35
N ILE A 55 7.99 11.99 5.30
CA ILE A 55 8.00 10.55 5.48
C ILE A 55 6.62 10.09 5.93
N ASN A 56 6.14 8.99 5.37
CA ASN A 56 4.89 8.37 5.76
C ASN A 56 5.10 6.87 5.97
N TYR A 57 4.50 6.35 7.01
CA TYR A 57 4.47 4.92 7.30
C TYR A 57 3.03 4.48 7.51
N ASN A 58 2.59 3.50 6.72
CA ASN A 58 1.26 2.90 6.80
C ASN A 58 1.38 1.47 7.29
N LEU A 59 0.50 1.08 8.18
CA LEU A 59 0.33 -0.28 8.65
C LEU A 59 -1.15 -0.59 8.74
N TYR A 60 -1.58 -1.76 8.28
CA TYR A 60 -2.93 -2.25 8.54
C TYR A 60 -2.92 -3.74 8.83
N GLY A 61 -3.94 -4.19 9.56
CA GLY A 61 -4.23 -5.59 9.77
C GLY A 61 -5.74 -5.79 9.82
N VAL A 62 -6.23 -6.79 9.08
CA VAL A 62 -7.64 -7.14 9.02
C VAL A 62 -7.81 -8.65 9.09
N LYS A 63 -8.89 -9.09 9.74
CA LYS A 63 -9.26 -10.50 9.83
C LYS A 63 -10.71 -10.67 9.40
N SER A 64 -10.96 -11.66 8.57
CA SER A 64 -12.31 -12.08 8.19
C SER A 64 -12.76 -13.30 8.99
N PHE A 65 -14.05 -13.34 9.27
CA PHE A 65 -14.72 -14.45 9.96
C PHE A 65 -15.80 -14.99 9.02
N THR A 66 -15.45 -15.98 8.22
CA THR A 66 -16.35 -16.58 7.21
C THR A 66 -16.80 -17.94 7.67
N GLY A 67 -18.11 -18.20 7.60
CA GLY A 67 -18.68 -19.49 7.99
C GLY A 67 -18.01 -20.66 7.23
N GLY A 68 -17.56 -21.67 7.98
CA GLY A 68 -16.92 -22.88 7.42
C GLY A 68 -15.42 -22.74 7.12
N LEU A 69 -14.81 -21.55 7.20
CA LEU A 69 -13.39 -21.33 6.98
C LEU A 69 -12.66 -21.00 8.30
N LYS A 70 -11.47 -21.57 8.49
CA LYS A 70 -10.61 -21.30 9.65
C LYS A 70 -9.15 -21.26 9.24
N GLY A 71 -8.43 -20.32 9.86
CA GLY A 71 -6.99 -20.10 9.66
C GLY A 71 -6.66 -19.50 8.29
N ASP A 72 -5.58 -18.77 8.23
CA ASP A 72 -5.13 -18.03 7.04
C ASP A 72 -6.22 -17.07 6.47
N ASP A 73 -7.00 -16.48 7.39
CA ASP A 73 -8.20 -15.69 7.19
C ASP A 73 -7.97 -14.20 7.50
N TYR A 74 -6.74 -13.77 7.37
CA TYR A 74 -6.30 -12.40 7.66
C TYR A 74 -5.49 -11.80 6.51
N SER A 75 -5.46 -10.50 6.46
CA SER A 75 -4.54 -9.72 5.60
C SER A 75 -3.88 -8.65 6.42
N PHE A 76 -2.63 -8.38 6.14
CA PHE A 76 -1.93 -7.23 6.69
C PHE A 76 -0.97 -6.66 5.67
N GLY A 77 -0.68 -5.38 5.81
CA GLY A 77 0.27 -4.72 4.94
C GLY A 77 0.94 -3.56 5.63
N THR A 78 2.12 -3.23 5.14
CA THR A 78 2.90 -2.10 5.58
C THR A 78 3.51 -1.39 4.39
N GLU A 79 3.62 -0.07 4.45
CA GLU A 79 4.25 0.74 3.42
C GLU A 79 5.04 1.88 4.06
N LEU A 80 6.29 2.01 3.69
CA LEU A 80 7.13 3.16 3.96
C LEU A 80 7.28 4.00 2.69
N ASN A 81 6.98 5.28 2.78
CA ASN A 81 7.02 6.22 1.68
C ASN A 81 7.82 7.48 2.07
N TYR A 82 8.81 7.82 1.25
CA TYR A 82 9.67 9.00 1.42
C TYR A 82 9.57 9.88 0.17
N PRO A 83 8.50 10.68 0.03
CA PRO A 83 8.15 11.42 -1.18
C PRO A 83 8.86 12.78 -1.23
N ASN A 84 10.17 12.78 -1.47
CA ASN A 84 10.96 14.01 -1.55
C ASN A 84 11.60 14.20 -2.92
N ASP A 85 12.02 15.42 -3.23
CA ASP A 85 12.41 15.84 -4.57
C ASP A 85 13.66 15.13 -5.09
N PHE A 86 14.76 15.11 -4.31
CA PHE A 86 16.00 14.48 -4.71
C PHE A 86 15.93 12.95 -4.66
N LEU A 87 15.34 12.43 -3.60
CA LEU A 87 15.17 11.00 -3.37
C LEU A 87 13.72 10.73 -3.02
N ASN A 88 13.07 9.96 -3.85
CA ASN A 88 11.73 9.45 -3.59
C ASN A 88 11.79 7.93 -3.57
N PHE A 89 11.41 7.31 -2.47
CA PHE A 89 11.27 5.87 -2.42
C PHE A 89 9.97 5.44 -1.76
N ARG A 90 9.49 4.30 -2.18
CA ARG A 90 8.38 3.56 -1.60
C ARG A 90 8.77 2.10 -1.47
N PHE A 91 8.52 1.53 -0.32
CA PHE A 91 8.65 0.11 -0.05
C PHE A 91 7.37 -0.37 0.63
N GLY A 92 6.80 -1.45 0.12
CA GLY A 92 5.58 -2.04 0.65
C GLY A 92 5.66 -3.55 0.74
N TYR A 93 4.92 -4.08 1.70
CA TYR A 93 4.69 -5.51 1.88
C TYR A 93 3.21 -5.73 2.17
N ILE A 94 2.60 -6.68 1.48
CA ILE A 94 1.23 -7.12 1.71
C ILE A 94 1.23 -8.65 1.86
N HIS A 95 0.50 -9.12 2.86
CA HIS A 95 0.13 -10.52 3.00
C HIS A 95 -1.38 -10.66 2.92
N VAL A 96 -1.85 -11.56 2.08
CA VAL A 96 -3.27 -11.92 1.98
C VAL A 96 -3.40 -13.41 2.18
N GLY A 97 -4.03 -13.80 3.26
CA GLY A 97 -4.27 -15.19 3.59
C GLY A 97 -5.17 -15.88 2.56
N LYS A 98 -5.00 -17.19 2.40
CA LYS A 98 -5.76 -17.97 1.42
C LYS A 98 -7.27 -17.96 1.69
N ASN A 99 -7.66 -17.93 2.96
CA ASN A 99 -9.06 -17.94 3.41
C ASN A 99 -9.56 -16.55 3.79
N PHE A 100 -8.81 -15.49 3.48
CA PHE A 100 -9.25 -14.14 3.71
C PHE A 100 -10.32 -13.73 2.69
N ILE A 101 -11.53 -13.47 3.16
CA ILE A 101 -12.68 -13.06 2.36
C ILE A 101 -13.29 -11.80 2.98
N PRO A 102 -13.12 -10.63 2.41
CA PRO A 102 -13.80 -9.42 2.83
C PRO A 102 -15.21 -9.38 2.21
N GLY A 103 -16.22 -9.89 2.90
CA GLY A 103 -17.58 -10.09 2.36
C GLY A 103 -18.26 -8.85 1.77
N LEU A 104 -17.84 -7.63 2.18
CA LEU A 104 -18.30 -6.35 1.62
C LEU A 104 -17.18 -5.58 0.92
N GLY A 105 -16.03 -6.22 0.67
CA GLY A 105 -14.87 -5.63 0.02
C GLY A 105 -14.42 -6.46 -1.17
N PHE A 106 -13.29 -6.10 -1.73
CA PHE A 106 -12.68 -6.79 -2.86
C PHE A 106 -11.22 -7.12 -2.57
N VAL A 107 -10.82 -8.34 -2.90
CA VAL A 107 -9.44 -8.81 -2.92
C VAL A 107 -9.14 -9.39 -4.30
N GLN A 108 -8.19 -8.80 -4.99
CA GLN A 108 -7.82 -9.24 -6.33
C GLN A 108 -7.23 -10.66 -6.33
N ARG A 109 -6.45 -10.99 -5.31
CA ARG A 109 -5.75 -12.28 -5.19
C ARG A 109 -5.53 -12.64 -3.72
N SER A 110 -5.92 -13.83 -3.33
CA SER A 110 -5.67 -14.40 -2.00
C SER A 110 -4.54 -15.43 -2.02
N GLY A 111 -4.02 -15.79 -0.86
CA GLY A 111 -2.92 -16.75 -0.72
C GLY A 111 -1.57 -16.22 -1.19
N ILE A 112 -1.32 -14.92 -1.07
CA ILE A 112 -0.11 -14.27 -1.58
C ILE A 112 0.62 -13.43 -0.53
N ARG A 113 1.90 -13.19 -0.83
CA ARG A 113 2.72 -12.11 -0.30
C ARG A 113 3.16 -11.25 -1.47
N ASP A 114 2.98 -9.94 -1.37
CA ASP A 114 3.46 -9.00 -2.37
C ASP A 114 4.52 -8.09 -1.73
N ILE A 115 5.71 -8.07 -2.32
CA ILE A 115 6.81 -7.18 -1.95
C ILE A 115 6.99 -6.22 -3.11
N TYR A 116 6.66 -4.97 -2.90
CA TYR A 116 6.71 -3.97 -3.96
C TYR A 116 7.41 -2.70 -3.53
N GLY A 117 7.88 -1.96 -4.50
CA GLY A 117 8.51 -0.68 -4.23
C GLY A 117 8.91 0.08 -5.47
N ALA A 118 9.41 1.26 -5.22
CA ALA A 118 10.02 2.12 -6.23
C ALA A 118 11.11 2.98 -5.60
N LEU A 119 12.12 3.28 -6.38
CA LEU A 119 13.17 4.23 -6.06
C LEU A 119 13.30 5.19 -7.24
N VAL A 120 13.22 6.47 -6.98
CA VAL A 120 13.40 7.54 -7.97
C VAL A 120 14.44 8.53 -7.45
N LEU A 121 15.42 8.83 -8.27
CA LEU A 121 16.40 9.88 -8.05
C LEU A 121 16.07 11.06 -8.95
N GLY A 122 16.12 12.26 -8.38
CA GLY A 122 15.80 13.51 -9.07
C GLY A 122 16.89 14.59 -8.87
N PRO A 123 18.15 14.36 -9.27
CA PRO A 123 19.20 15.36 -9.14
C PRO A 123 18.88 16.61 -9.95
N ARG A 124 19.34 17.76 -9.43
CA ARG A 124 19.29 19.07 -10.08
C ARG A 124 20.73 19.52 -10.34
N PRO A 125 21.22 19.35 -11.58
CA PRO A 125 22.59 19.75 -11.92
C PRO A 125 22.76 21.27 -11.76
N GLU A 126 23.88 21.66 -11.17
CA GLU A 126 24.27 23.07 -11.10
C GLU A 126 24.88 23.55 -12.43
N ASN A 127 24.70 24.84 -12.74
CA ASN A 127 25.29 25.48 -13.93
C ASN A 127 24.97 24.79 -15.27
N SER A 128 23.74 24.27 -15.41
CA SER A 128 23.27 23.54 -16.59
C SER A 128 21.98 24.18 -17.11
N SER A 129 21.66 23.98 -18.38
CA SER A 129 20.32 24.27 -18.93
C SER A 129 19.26 23.28 -18.45
N ILE A 130 19.67 22.25 -17.72
CA ILE A 130 18.80 21.21 -17.17
C ILE A 130 18.37 21.60 -15.76
N LEU A 131 17.07 21.68 -15.53
CA LEU A 131 16.50 21.95 -14.23
C LEU A 131 16.54 20.70 -13.33
N GLN A 132 16.18 19.54 -13.89
CA GLN A 132 16.12 18.28 -13.15
C GLN A 132 16.22 17.09 -14.09
N VAL A 133 16.84 16.02 -13.62
CA VAL A 133 16.82 14.70 -14.24
C VAL A 133 16.16 13.74 -13.26
N LYS A 134 15.09 13.08 -13.67
CA LYS A 134 14.45 12.04 -12.86
C LYS A 134 14.65 10.68 -13.51
N THR A 135 15.13 9.72 -12.74
CA THR A 135 15.25 8.33 -13.16
C THR A 135 14.93 7.42 -11.97
N GLY A 136 14.38 6.27 -12.26
CA GLY A 136 13.99 5.36 -11.19
C GLY A 136 13.62 3.97 -11.66
N VAL A 137 13.44 3.09 -10.69
CA VAL A 137 13.04 1.71 -10.89
C VAL A 137 11.85 1.39 -9.96
N GLY A 138 10.90 0.62 -10.49
CA GLY A 138 9.83 0.02 -9.71
C GLY A 138 9.92 -1.49 -9.78
N TYR A 139 9.47 -2.17 -8.72
CA TYR A 139 9.40 -3.62 -8.68
C TYR A 139 8.17 -4.10 -7.90
N SER A 140 7.72 -5.30 -8.25
CA SER A 140 6.73 -6.07 -7.51
C SER A 140 7.06 -7.56 -7.64
N PHE A 141 7.11 -8.25 -6.51
CA PHE A 141 7.34 -9.69 -6.41
C PHE A 141 6.20 -10.33 -5.65
N VAL A 142 5.36 -11.06 -6.36
CA VAL A 142 4.25 -11.81 -5.77
C VAL A 142 4.68 -13.24 -5.53
N LEU A 143 4.63 -13.67 -4.26
CA LEU A 143 4.98 -15.01 -3.82
C LEU A 143 3.75 -15.73 -3.27
N ASP A 144 3.75 -17.04 -3.30
CA ASP A 144 2.79 -17.85 -2.55
C ASP A 144 2.90 -17.57 -1.04
N SER A 145 1.77 -17.48 -0.35
CA SER A 145 1.73 -17.09 1.07
C SER A 145 2.33 -18.13 2.01
N LYS A 146 2.35 -19.41 1.62
CA LYS A 146 2.86 -20.54 2.44
C LYS A 146 4.23 -20.99 2.00
N GLY A 147 4.38 -21.39 0.73
CA GLY A 147 5.62 -21.95 0.20
C GLY A 147 6.68 -20.89 -0.12
N GLY A 148 6.29 -19.64 -0.30
CA GLY A 148 7.21 -18.57 -0.72
C GLY A 148 7.66 -18.70 -2.18
N GLU A 149 7.01 -19.54 -2.98
CA GLU A 149 7.30 -19.69 -4.40
C GLU A 149 6.95 -18.40 -5.16
N LEU A 150 7.87 -17.95 -5.99
CA LEU A 150 7.68 -16.75 -6.81
C LEU A 150 6.65 -17.03 -7.91
N GLN A 151 5.56 -16.28 -7.91
CA GLN A 151 4.46 -16.41 -8.87
C GLN A 151 4.49 -15.34 -9.95
N THR A 152 4.92 -14.13 -9.58
CA THR A 152 5.00 -12.99 -10.51
C THR A 152 6.19 -12.14 -10.10
N ALA A 153 6.98 -11.71 -11.08
CA ALA A 153 8.04 -10.74 -10.90
C ALA A 153 7.91 -9.66 -11.97
N GLU A 154 7.82 -8.43 -11.52
CA GLU A 154 7.80 -7.26 -12.38
C GLU A 154 8.90 -6.29 -11.96
N VAL A 155 9.69 -5.83 -12.92
CA VAL A 155 10.65 -4.75 -12.75
C VAL A 155 10.46 -3.81 -13.91
N ASN A 156 10.27 -2.54 -13.64
CA ASN A 156 10.06 -1.53 -14.66
C ASN A 156 10.90 -0.27 -14.39
N LEU A 157 11.34 0.39 -15.45
CA LEU A 157 11.91 1.71 -15.34
C LEU A 157 10.78 2.69 -15.04
N ARG A 158 10.97 3.49 -14.02
CA ARG A 158 10.07 4.58 -13.64
C ARG A 158 10.79 5.90 -13.86
N TYR A 159 10.21 6.72 -14.71
CA TYR A 159 10.74 8.02 -15.08
C TYR A 159 12.13 7.94 -15.74
N SER A 160 12.18 8.36 -16.95
CA SER A 160 13.38 8.84 -17.63
C SER A 160 13.00 10.22 -18.14
N GLU A 161 13.02 11.22 -17.24
CA GLU A 161 12.53 12.55 -17.52
C GLU A 161 13.67 13.56 -17.33
N ILE A 162 13.84 14.40 -18.32
CA ILE A 162 14.73 15.56 -18.26
C ILE A 162 13.88 16.81 -18.38
N THR A 163 13.88 17.64 -17.35
CA THR A 163 13.23 18.95 -17.35
C THR A 163 14.29 20.03 -17.57
N PHE A 164 14.06 20.92 -18.53
CA PHE A 164 14.95 22.04 -18.83
C PHE A 164 14.53 23.31 -18.10
N LEU A 165 15.43 24.29 -17.98
CA LEU A 165 15.13 25.61 -17.42
C LEU A 165 14.11 26.40 -18.25
N SER A 166 13.98 26.10 -19.54
CA SER A 166 12.94 26.63 -20.44
C SER A 166 11.53 26.14 -20.11
N GLY A 167 11.40 25.06 -19.31
CA GLY A 167 10.15 24.37 -19.05
C GLY A 167 9.87 23.20 -19.99
N ASP A 168 10.71 22.96 -20.99
CA ASP A 168 10.60 21.79 -21.87
C ASP A 168 10.90 20.50 -21.11
N ILE A 169 10.23 19.42 -21.50
CA ILE A 169 10.37 18.09 -20.89
C ILE A 169 10.61 17.05 -21.98
N ILE A 170 11.60 16.21 -21.76
CA ILE A 170 11.84 14.97 -22.52
C ILE A 170 11.60 13.79 -21.57
N SER A 171 10.75 12.84 -21.97
CA SER A 171 10.41 11.63 -21.21
C SER A 171 10.37 10.39 -22.11
#